data_5d045881bcd9fee373eac2336de4f676
#
_entry.id   5d045881bcd9fee373eac2336de4f676
#
_cell.length_a   1.000
_cell.length_b   1.000
_cell.length_c   1.000
_cell.angle_alpha   90.00
_cell.angle_beta   90.00
_cell.angle_gamma   90.00
#
_symmetry.space_group_name_H-M   'P 1'
#
loop_
_entity.id
_entity.type
_entity.pdbx_description
1 polymer ?
#
loop_
_entity_poly.entity_id
_entity_poly.type
_entity_poly.pdbx_seq_one_letter_code
_entity_poly.pdbx_strand_id
1 'polypeptide(L)'
;MIALHGYRGSHTGVTNLAQHYHDAGYQVLTPDLRACGDSEGDYVGMGWLDRKDVLQWIDWVLAQDSEAEIVLHGVSMGAATTMMTAGEDTPEQVKVFVEDCGYTSVWDIFSSELKLRFGLPEFPILYTASATARAKAGYGFKEASALQQVQNCEKPMLFIHGTADDFIPVSYTHLRAHETKAN
;
A
#
# COMPACT_ATOMS: atom_id res chain seq x y z
N MET A 1 -15.41 -0.21 5.09
CA MET A 1 -14.11 -0.81 4.74
C MET A 1 -13.66 -0.30 3.38
N ILE A 2 -12.36 0.01 3.22
CA ILE A 2 -11.76 0.42 1.94
C ILE A 2 -10.77 -0.67 1.51
N ALA A 3 -10.93 -1.26 0.30
CA ALA A 3 -10.05 -2.30 -0.23
C ALA A 3 -9.20 -1.75 -1.39
N LEU A 4 -7.87 -1.93 -1.29
CA LEU A 4 -6.89 -1.41 -2.25
C LEU A 4 -6.26 -2.55 -3.05
N HIS A 5 -6.32 -2.45 -4.38
CA HIS A 5 -5.80 -3.47 -5.30
C HIS A 5 -4.29 -3.40 -5.51
N GLY A 6 -3.72 -4.47 -6.10
CA GLY A 6 -2.31 -4.58 -6.44
C GLY A 6 -1.88 -3.80 -7.69
N TYR A 7 -0.58 -3.87 -8.00
CA TYR A 7 0.05 -3.16 -9.12
C TYR A 7 -0.63 -3.46 -10.46
N ARG A 8 -0.96 -2.39 -11.20
CA ARG A 8 -1.66 -2.44 -12.50
C ARG A 8 -2.98 -3.24 -12.47
N GLY A 9 -3.55 -3.45 -11.28
CA GLY A 9 -4.88 -4.01 -11.11
C GLY A 9 -5.97 -2.95 -11.25
N SER A 10 -7.16 -3.29 -10.76
CA SER A 10 -8.31 -2.40 -10.64
C SER A 10 -9.18 -2.87 -9.47
N HIS A 11 -10.25 -2.15 -9.20
CA HIS A 11 -11.28 -2.56 -8.23
C HIS A 11 -11.74 -4.02 -8.40
N THR A 12 -11.73 -4.54 -9.65
CA THR A 12 -12.10 -5.94 -9.91
C THR A 12 -11.13 -6.96 -9.32
N GLY A 13 -9.86 -6.59 -9.12
CA GLY A 13 -8.83 -7.44 -8.54
C GLY A 13 -9.04 -7.75 -7.05
N VAL A 14 -9.87 -6.98 -6.36
CA VAL A 14 -10.20 -7.15 -4.94
C VAL A 14 -11.66 -7.52 -4.71
N THR A 15 -12.39 -7.93 -5.77
CA THR A 15 -13.82 -8.27 -5.68
C THR A 15 -14.09 -9.39 -4.68
N ASN A 16 -13.28 -10.45 -4.65
CA ASN A 16 -13.45 -11.55 -3.70
C ASN A 16 -13.26 -11.08 -2.26
N LEU A 17 -12.24 -10.26 -2.01
CA LEU A 17 -11.99 -9.64 -0.71
C LEU A 17 -13.18 -8.76 -0.30
N ALA A 18 -13.64 -7.91 -1.21
CA ALA A 18 -14.79 -7.04 -1.01
C ALA A 18 -16.06 -7.82 -0.67
N GLN A 19 -16.29 -8.94 -1.37
CA GLN A 19 -17.43 -9.80 -1.11
C GLN A 19 -17.41 -10.41 0.30
N HIS A 20 -16.24 -10.90 0.76
CA HIS A 20 -16.12 -11.44 2.11
C HIS A 20 -16.43 -10.39 3.19
N TYR A 21 -15.96 -9.15 3.02
CA TYR A 21 -16.29 -8.07 3.95
C TYR A 21 -17.76 -7.69 3.87
N HIS A 22 -18.34 -7.64 2.67
CA HIS A 22 -19.77 -7.37 2.48
C HIS A 22 -20.63 -8.45 3.16
N ASP A 23 -20.29 -9.72 3.00
CA ASP A 23 -21.00 -10.85 3.63
C ASP A 23 -20.88 -10.82 5.16
N ALA A 24 -19.80 -10.23 5.68
CA ALA A 24 -19.61 -9.95 7.11
C ALA A 24 -20.34 -8.68 7.60
N GLY A 25 -21.10 -8.00 6.72
CA GLY A 25 -21.93 -6.84 7.07
C GLY A 25 -21.26 -5.47 6.90
N TYR A 26 -20.09 -5.40 6.27
CA TYR A 26 -19.43 -4.14 5.97
C TYR A 26 -19.96 -3.49 4.70
N GLN A 27 -20.03 -2.16 4.69
CA GLN A 27 -20.04 -1.40 3.44
C GLN A 27 -18.62 -1.36 2.90
N VAL A 28 -18.46 -1.58 1.59
CA VAL A 28 -17.13 -1.72 0.97
C VAL A 28 -16.95 -0.69 -0.14
N LEU A 29 -15.83 0.06 -0.08
CA LEU A 29 -15.35 0.93 -1.14
C LEU A 29 -14.10 0.28 -1.77
N THR A 30 -14.10 0.13 -3.09
CA THR A 30 -12.99 -0.43 -3.87
C THR A 30 -12.54 0.58 -4.92
N PRO A 31 -11.73 1.59 -4.55
CA PRO A 31 -11.28 2.57 -5.53
C PRO A 31 -10.24 1.99 -6.48
N ASP A 32 -10.22 2.45 -7.71
CA ASP A 32 -9.08 2.29 -8.59
C ASP A 32 -7.98 3.27 -8.16
N LEU A 33 -6.79 2.75 -7.86
CA LEU A 33 -5.64 3.57 -7.52
C LEU A 33 -5.20 4.40 -8.74
N ARG A 34 -4.49 5.51 -8.50
CA ARG A 34 -4.10 6.42 -9.59
C ARG A 34 -3.40 5.71 -10.76
N ALA A 35 -3.71 6.12 -11.98
CA ALA A 35 -3.24 5.54 -13.22
C ALA A 35 -3.53 4.02 -13.36
N CYS A 36 -4.54 3.51 -12.66
CA CYS A 36 -5.02 2.13 -12.74
C CYS A 36 -6.53 2.11 -12.96
N GLY A 37 -7.03 1.03 -13.60
CA GLY A 37 -8.46 0.90 -13.89
C GLY A 37 -9.01 2.10 -14.66
N ASP A 38 -10.08 2.69 -14.14
CA ASP A 38 -10.73 3.88 -14.72
C ASP A 38 -10.23 5.20 -14.10
N SER A 39 -9.28 5.12 -13.14
CA SER A 39 -8.71 6.31 -12.49
C SER A 39 -7.69 7.00 -13.37
N GLU A 40 -7.78 8.33 -13.43
CA GLU A 40 -6.82 9.19 -14.12
C GLU A 40 -5.44 9.18 -13.44
N GLY A 41 -4.44 9.67 -14.15
CA GLY A 41 -3.07 9.85 -13.68
C GLY A 41 -2.02 9.49 -14.71
N ASP A 42 -0.88 10.17 -14.67
CA ASP A 42 0.22 9.94 -15.60
C ASP A 42 1.16 8.80 -15.14
N TYR A 43 1.16 8.51 -13.83
CA TYR A 43 2.08 7.54 -13.22
C TYR A 43 1.39 6.75 -12.11
N VAL A 44 1.64 5.45 -12.08
CA VAL A 44 1.30 4.60 -10.95
C VAL A 44 2.10 5.08 -9.72
N GLY A 45 1.41 5.34 -8.63
CA GLY A 45 1.99 6.00 -7.46
C GLY A 45 2.87 5.11 -6.58
N MET A 46 2.85 3.79 -6.82
CA MET A 46 3.60 2.79 -6.04
C MET A 46 3.38 2.91 -4.52
N GLY A 47 2.15 3.21 -4.13
CA GLY A 47 1.78 3.45 -2.72
C GLY A 47 2.12 4.85 -2.22
N TRP A 48 3.21 5.45 -2.71
CA TRP A 48 3.68 6.74 -2.18
C TRP A 48 2.79 7.92 -2.53
N LEU A 49 2.38 8.03 -3.77
CA LEU A 49 1.39 9.05 -4.17
C LEU A 49 -0.02 8.60 -3.79
N ASP A 50 -0.32 7.32 -3.97
CA ASP A 50 -1.63 6.71 -3.69
C ASP A 50 -2.08 6.93 -2.24
N ARG A 51 -1.13 6.96 -1.27
CA ARG A 51 -1.49 7.22 0.14
C ARG A 51 -2.22 8.55 0.34
N LYS A 52 -1.90 9.55 -0.48
CA LYS A 52 -2.58 10.86 -0.44
C LYS A 52 -3.99 10.80 -1.03
N ASP A 53 -4.19 9.96 -2.05
CA ASP A 53 -5.51 9.71 -2.61
C ASP A 53 -6.39 8.93 -1.64
N VAL A 54 -5.79 7.97 -0.93
CA VAL A 54 -6.50 7.18 0.11
C VAL A 54 -6.99 8.07 1.25
N LEU A 55 -6.22 9.07 1.68
CA LEU A 55 -6.71 10.04 2.67
C LEU A 55 -7.96 10.78 2.17
N GLN A 56 -8.00 11.15 0.88
CA GLN A 56 -9.18 11.77 0.29
C GLN A 56 -10.38 10.80 0.21
N TRP A 57 -10.13 9.50 -0.03
CA TRP A 57 -11.19 8.49 0.03
C TRP A 57 -11.72 8.29 1.46
N ILE A 58 -10.85 8.35 2.46
CA ILE A 58 -11.27 8.34 3.88
C ILE A 58 -12.15 9.54 4.17
N ASP A 59 -11.73 10.76 3.77
CA ASP A 59 -12.51 11.98 3.93
C ASP A 59 -13.86 11.90 3.22
N TRP A 60 -13.87 11.33 2.02
CA TRP A 60 -15.11 11.12 1.26
C TRP A 60 -16.08 10.19 1.99
N VAL A 61 -15.60 9.09 2.56
CA VAL A 61 -16.43 8.16 3.37
C VAL A 61 -17.01 8.90 4.58
N LEU A 62 -16.18 9.65 5.31
CA LEU A 62 -16.60 10.38 6.49
C LEU A 62 -17.56 11.54 6.19
N ALA A 63 -17.50 12.08 4.97
CA ALA A 63 -18.49 13.06 4.51
C ALA A 63 -19.86 12.44 4.24
N GLN A 64 -19.94 11.11 3.94
CA GLN A 64 -21.21 10.39 3.82
C GLN A 64 -21.75 9.92 5.18
N ASP A 65 -20.85 9.49 6.07
CA ASP A 65 -21.15 9.03 7.41
C ASP A 65 -20.00 9.39 8.36
N SER A 66 -20.17 10.42 9.17
CA SER A 66 -19.14 10.91 10.10
C SER A 66 -18.81 9.93 11.23
N GLU A 67 -19.70 8.97 11.50
CA GLU A 67 -19.55 7.94 12.55
C GLU A 67 -19.04 6.60 11.98
N ALA A 68 -18.73 6.54 10.69
CA ALA A 68 -18.24 5.33 10.06
C ALA A 68 -16.93 4.84 10.69
N GLU A 69 -16.87 3.58 11.08
CA GLU A 69 -15.62 2.92 11.46
C GLU A 69 -14.96 2.31 10.24
N ILE A 70 -13.73 2.72 9.94
CA ILE A 70 -13.02 2.37 8.70
C ILE A 70 -11.95 1.32 8.97
N VAL A 71 -12.01 0.23 8.22
CA VAL A 71 -10.90 -0.73 8.02
C VAL A 71 -10.29 -0.44 6.66
N LEU A 72 -8.98 -0.25 6.60
CA LEU A 72 -8.22 -0.13 5.36
C LEU A 72 -7.47 -1.43 5.09
N HIS A 73 -7.79 -2.12 4.00
CA HIS A 73 -7.17 -3.40 3.64
C HIS A 73 -6.60 -3.32 2.22
N GLY A 74 -5.33 -3.55 2.09
CA GLY A 74 -4.64 -3.55 0.79
C GLY A 74 -3.95 -4.88 0.50
N VAL A 75 -3.88 -5.21 -0.80
CA VAL A 75 -3.20 -6.40 -1.32
C VAL A 75 -2.02 -5.97 -2.19
N SER A 76 -0.82 -6.53 -1.96
CA SER A 76 0.40 -6.25 -2.74
C SER A 76 0.76 -4.75 -2.75
N MET A 77 0.74 -4.05 -3.90
CA MET A 77 0.91 -2.60 -3.95
C MET A 77 -0.14 -1.87 -3.09
N GLY A 78 -1.37 -2.37 -3.03
CA GLY A 78 -2.40 -1.84 -2.13
C GLY A 78 -2.03 -2.00 -0.66
N ALA A 79 -1.35 -3.09 -0.29
CA ALA A 79 -0.82 -3.31 1.07
C ALA A 79 0.29 -2.31 1.39
N ALA A 80 1.23 -2.09 0.47
CA ALA A 80 2.24 -1.04 0.63
C ALA A 80 1.59 0.35 0.75
N THR A 81 0.52 0.62 -0.03
CA THR A 81 -0.26 1.86 0.08
C THR A 81 -0.90 1.98 1.47
N THR A 82 -1.49 0.90 1.99
CA THR A 82 -2.08 0.83 3.33
C THR A 82 -1.05 1.15 4.41
N MET A 83 0.13 0.52 4.35
CA MET A 83 1.24 0.80 5.27
C MET A 83 1.72 2.25 5.18
N MET A 84 1.84 2.78 3.96
CA MET A 84 2.26 4.17 3.76
C MET A 84 1.21 5.17 4.22
N THR A 85 -0.08 4.85 4.08
CA THR A 85 -1.19 5.66 4.60
C THR A 85 -1.22 5.65 6.13
N ALA A 86 -0.92 4.52 6.74
CA ALA A 86 -0.95 4.37 8.20
C ALA A 86 0.06 5.26 8.93
N GLY A 87 1.12 5.71 8.25
CA GLY A 87 2.08 6.67 8.81
C GLY A 87 1.70 8.14 8.61
N GLU A 88 0.57 8.42 7.98
CA GLU A 88 0.00 9.76 7.84
C GLU A 88 -0.95 10.05 9.02
N ASP A 89 -1.32 11.33 9.18
CA ASP A 89 -2.33 11.72 10.16
C ASP A 89 -3.73 11.26 9.69
N THR A 90 -4.16 10.11 10.18
CA THR A 90 -5.45 9.52 9.82
C THR A 90 -6.50 9.74 10.90
N PRO A 91 -7.78 10.07 10.54
CA PRO A 91 -8.85 10.29 11.49
C PRO A 91 -9.04 9.12 12.46
N GLU A 92 -9.57 9.40 13.66
CA GLU A 92 -9.86 8.36 14.68
C GLU A 92 -10.83 7.28 14.21
N GLN A 93 -11.65 7.58 13.21
CA GLN A 93 -12.58 6.66 12.56
C GLN A 93 -11.87 5.53 11.82
N VAL A 94 -10.61 5.71 11.40
CA VAL A 94 -9.79 4.61 10.89
C VAL A 94 -9.32 3.77 12.07
N LYS A 95 -9.86 2.55 12.20
CA LYS A 95 -9.65 1.69 13.35
C LYS A 95 -8.54 0.66 13.16
N VAL A 96 -8.39 0.12 11.96
CA VAL A 96 -7.49 -0.99 11.68
C VAL A 96 -6.93 -0.86 10.26
N PHE A 97 -5.66 -1.16 10.14
CA PHE A 97 -4.98 -1.37 8.86
C PHE A 97 -4.70 -2.87 8.67
N VAL A 98 -4.92 -3.37 7.47
CA VAL A 98 -4.60 -4.75 7.09
C VAL A 98 -3.71 -4.69 5.85
N GLU A 99 -2.49 -5.18 5.96
CA GLU A 99 -1.58 -5.34 4.85
C GLU A 99 -1.48 -6.82 4.48
N ASP A 100 -1.71 -7.14 3.23
CA ASP A 100 -1.61 -8.49 2.67
C ASP A 100 -0.54 -8.51 1.57
N CYS A 101 0.61 -9.11 1.87
CA CYS A 101 1.80 -9.25 1.03
C CYS A 101 2.35 -7.92 0.45
N GLY A 102 2.46 -6.88 1.30
CA GLY A 102 3.05 -5.60 0.91
C GLY A 102 4.58 -5.57 0.94
N TYR A 103 5.17 -4.63 0.20
CA TYR A 103 6.62 -4.43 0.17
C TYR A 103 7.08 -3.29 1.10
N THR A 104 8.36 -3.33 1.47
CA THR A 104 8.99 -2.42 2.43
C THR A 104 9.24 -1.02 1.90
N SER A 105 9.64 -0.93 0.63
CA SER A 105 9.85 0.32 -0.08
C SER A 105 9.79 0.10 -1.60
N VAL A 106 9.61 1.18 -2.33
CA VAL A 106 9.67 1.14 -3.80
C VAL A 106 11.08 0.78 -4.28
N TRP A 107 12.11 1.16 -3.51
CA TRP A 107 13.49 0.74 -3.81
C TRP A 107 13.64 -0.77 -3.71
N ASP A 108 13.17 -1.36 -2.61
CA ASP A 108 13.38 -2.79 -2.34
C ASP A 108 12.65 -3.66 -3.36
N ILE A 109 11.39 -3.35 -3.69
CA ILE A 109 10.64 -4.12 -4.69
C ILE A 109 11.29 -4.01 -6.08
N PHE A 110 11.74 -2.84 -6.50
CA PHE A 110 12.39 -2.70 -7.80
C PHE A 110 13.80 -3.31 -7.83
N SER A 111 14.53 -3.28 -6.71
CA SER A 111 15.82 -3.97 -6.58
C SER A 111 15.65 -5.49 -6.73
N SER A 112 14.68 -6.05 -6.01
CA SER A 112 14.33 -7.48 -6.09
C SER A 112 13.95 -7.89 -7.50
N GLU A 113 13.03 -7.15 -8.13
CA GLU A 113 12.56 -7.41 -9.49
C GLU A 113 13.68 -7.28 -10.54
N LEU A 114 14.54 -6.28 -10.40
CA LEU A 114 15.68 -6.07 -11.29
C LEU A 114 16.64 -7.25 -11.25
N LYS A 115 16.93 -7.74 -10.03
CA LYS A 115 17.79 -8.90 -9.83
C LYS A 115 17.13 -10.20 -10.30
N LEU A 116 15.87 -10.43 -9.94
CA LEU A 116 15.15 -11.67 -10.21
C LEU A 116 14.87 -11.87 -11.70
N ARG A 117 14.41 -10.84 -12.40
CA ARG A 117 14.00 -10.95 -13.81
C ARG A 117 15.13 -10.74 -14.79
N PHE A 118 16.10 -9.92 -14.45
CA PHE A 118 17.14 -9.50 -15.39
C PHE A 118 18.56 -9.87 -14.95
N GLY A 119 18.77 -10.30 -13.68
CA GLY A 119 20.09 -10.59 -13.15
C GLY A 119 21.01 -9.36 -13.08
N LEU A 120 20.44 -8.15 -13.09
CA LEU A 120 21.18 -6.90 -13.17
C LEU A 120 21.43 -6.27 -11.79
N PRO A 121 22.57 -5.57 -11.61
CA PRO A 121 22.86 -4.84 -10.39
C PRO A 121 22.01 -3.55 -10.30
N GLU A 122 21.82 -3.06 -9.08
CA GLU A 122 21.11 -1.80 -8.83
C GLU A 122 21.76 -0.60 -9.52
N PHE A 123 23.09 -0.51 -9.45
CA PHE A 123 23.84 0.59 -10.06
C PHE A 123 24.24 0.24 -11.50
N PRO A 124 24.05 1.16 -12.45
CA PRO A 124 23.48 2.50 -12.32
C PRO A 124 21.93 2.54 -12.52
N ILE A 125 21.29 1.42 -12.85
CA ILE A 125 19.92 1.34 -13.40
C ILE A 125 18.91 1.90 -12.41
N LEU A 126 18.88 1.37 -11.18
CA LEU A 126 17.88 1.75 -10.19
C LEU A 126 18.09 3.20 -9.70
N TYR A 127 19.33 3.65 -9.68
CA TYR A 127 19.67 5.04 -9.32
C TYR A 127 19.16 6.04 -10.37
N THR A 128 19.37 5.73 -11.65
CA THR A 128 18.88 6.58 -12.75
C THR A 128 17.35 6.55 -12.83
N ALA A 129 16.72 5.38 -12.64
CA ALA A 129 15.27 5.23 -12.59
C ALA A 129 14.68 6.06 -11.43
N SER A 130 15.26 5.98 -10.23
CA SER A 130 14.83 6.75 -9.07
C SER A 130 14.98 8.26 -9.28
N ALA A 131 16.09 8.70 -9.91
CA ALA A 131 16.28 10.11 -10.24
C ALA A 131 15.24 10.60 -11.27
N THR A 132 14.91 9.77 -12.26
CA THR A 132 13.88 10.06 -13.25
C THR A 132 12.49 10.14 -12.60
N ALA A 133 12.16 9.21 -11.69
CA ALA A 133 10.91 9.25 -10.94
C ALA A 133 10.81 10.53 -10.10
N ARG A 134 11.90 10.95 -9.44
CA ARG A 134 11.93 12.21 -8.70
C ARG A 134 11.65 13.41 -9.60
N ALA A 135 12.21 13.44 -10.79
CA ALA A 135 12.01 14.55 -11.74
C ALA A 135 10.59 14.59 -12.32
N LYS A 136 9.97 13.43 -12.54
CA LYS A 136 8.66 13.31 -13.21
C LYS A 136 7.49 13.18 -12.24
N ALA A 137 7.62 12.38 -11.19
CA ALA A 137 6.56 12.05 -10.25
C ALA A 137 6.75 12.72 -8.86
N GLY A 138 7.84 13.45 -8.67
CA GLY A 138 8.09 14.25 -7.45
C GLY A 138 8.68 13.47 -6.27
N TYR A 139 8.96 12.15 -6.40
CA TYR A 139 9.54 11.36 -5.32
C TYR A 139 10.60 10.38 -5.80
N GLY A 140 11.56 10.05 -4.93
CA GLY A 140 12.56 9.01 -5.17
C GLY A 140 12.18 7.68 -4.54
N PHE A 141 12.69 6.57 -5.09
CA PHE A 141 12.30 5.23 -4.65
C PHE A 141 12.64 4.91 -3.18
N LYS A 142 13.72 5.45 -2.63
CA LYS A 142 14.09 5.28 -1.22
C LYS A 142 13.23 6.09 -0.25
N GLU A 143 12.69 7.20 -0.72
CA GLU A 143 11.76 8.04 0.03
C GLU A 143 10.40 7.33 0.22
N ALA A 144 9.98 6.59 -0.79
CA ALA A 144 8.73 5.82 -0.78
C ALA A 144 8.92 4.53 0.03
N SER A 145 8.95 4.66 1.36
CA SER A 145 9.20 3.57 2.30
C SER A 145 7.99 3.32 3.20
N ALA A 146 7.35 2.18 2.99
CA ALA A 146 6.30 1.68 3.88
C ALA A 146 6.85 1.42 5.28
N LEU A 147 8.11 0.96 5.36
CA LEU A 147 8.82 0.72 6.62
C LEU A 147 8.89 1.96 7.51
N GLN A 148 9.29 3.07 6.93
CA GLN A 148 9.40 4.32 7.68
C GLN A 148 8.02 4.83 8.11
N GLN A 149 7.03 4.68 7.25
CA GLN A 149 5.67 5.12 7.54
C GLN A 149 5.01 4.29 8.66
N VAL A 150 5.15 2.98 8.64
CA VAL A 150 4.59 2.12 9.69
C VAL A 150 5.15 2.45 11.09
N GLN A 151 6.37 2.97 11.19
CA GLN A 151 6.94 3.40 12.48
C GLN A 151 6.16 4.56 13.13
N ASN A 152 5.44 5.33 12.33
CA ASN A 152 4.59 6.43 12.79
C ASN A 152 3.14 5.98 13.06
N CYS A 153 2.79 4.73 12.74
CA CYS A 153 1.44 4.21 12.95
C CYS A 153 1.22 3.86 14.41
N GLU A 154 0.23 4.50 15.04
CA GLU A 154 -0.18 4.23 16.43
C GLU A 154 -1.42 3.32 16.53
N LYS A 155 -2.01 2.97 15.38
CA LYS A 155 -3.24 2.17 15.29
C LYS A 155 -2.94 0.69 15.04
N PRO A 156 -3.85 -0.22 15.39
CA PRO A 156 -3.69 -1.64 15.11
C PRO A 156 -3.44 -1.92 13.63
N MET A 157 -2.46 -2.76 13.35
CA MET A 157 -2.16 -3.23 12.00
C MET A 157 -2.00 -4.75 11.99
N LEU A 158 -2.74 -5.41 11.09
CA LEU A 158 -2.59 -6.83 10.80
C LEU A 158 -1.70 -7.02 9.59
N PHE A 159 -0.68 -7.86 9.74
CA PHE A 159 0.24 -8.26 8.68
C PHE A 159 -0.11 -9.69 8.22
N ILE A 160 -0.35 -9.86 6.93
CA ILE A 160 -0.62 -11.15 6.29
C ILE A 160 0.43 -11.34 5.21
N HIS A 161 1.13 -12.50 5.23
CA HIS A 161 2.13 -12.80 4.22
C HIS A 161 2.26 -14.31 4.00
N GLY A 162 2.29 -14.73 2.75
CA GLY A 162 2.54 -16.11 2.39
C GLY A 162 3.97 -16.54 2.67
N THR A 163 4.18 -17.64 3.40
CA THR A 163 5.54 -18.11 3.75
C THR A 163 6.37 -18.57 2.54
N ALA A 164 5.73 -18.78 1.39
CA ALA A 164 6.34 -19.18 0.13
C ALA A 164 6.20 -18.08 -0.95
N ASP A 165 6.08 -16.82 -0.54
CA ASP A 165 6.02 -15.70 -1.47
C ASP A 165 7.43 -15.42 -2.02
N ASP A 166 7.65 -15.81 -3.28
CA ASP A 166 8.91 -15.60 -4.00
C ASP A 166 8.97 -14.22 -4.67
N PHE A 167 7.84 -13.52 -4.77
CA PHE A 167 7.76 -12.21 -5.41
C PHE A 167 8.05 -11.07 -4.43
N ILE A 168 7.40 -11.13 -3.26
CA ILE A 168 7.68 -10.22 -2.14
C ILE A 168 8.24 -11.07 -1.00
N PRO A 169 9.56 -11.07 -0.75
CA PRO A 169 10.17 -11.95 0.24
C PRO A 169 9.57 -11.76 1.64
N VAL A 170 9.20 -12.87 2.28
CA VAL A 170 8.64 -12.91 3.65
C VAL A 170 9.53 -12.21 4.67
N SER A 171 10.85 -12.15 4.41
CA SER A 171 11.78 -11.38 5.25
C SER A 171 11.40 -9.90 5.38
N TYR A 172 10.61 -9.37 4.44
CA TYR A 172 10.09 -8.00 4.52
C TYR A 172 9.01 -7.84 5.59
N THR A 173 8.28 -8.89 5.92
CA THR A 173 7.21 -8.89 6.94
C THR A 173 7.74 -9.31 8.32
N HIS A 174 8.65 -10.30 8.39
CA HIS A 174 9.19 -10.82 9.64
C HIS A 174 10.00 -9.81 10.46
N LEU A 175 10.65 -8.86 9.82
CA LEU A 175 11.42 -7.81 10.50
C LEU A 175 10.53 -6.82 11.28
N ARG A 176 9.19 -6.94 11.22
CA ARG A 176 8.29 -5.89 11.67
C ARG A 176 7.26 -6.30 12.70
N ALA A 177 6.83 -7.55 12.70
CA ALA A 177 5.91 -8.05 13.74
C ALA A 177 6.51 -7.92 15.16
N HIS A 178 7.83 -7.71 15.26
CA HIS A 178 8.55 -7.50 16.51
C HIS A 178 8.84 -6.03 16.84
N GLU A 179 8.65 -5.09 15.90
CA GLU A 179 9.02 -3.68 16.07
C GLU A 179 7.84 -2.73 16.29
N THR A 180 6.63 -3.15 16.01
CA THR A 180 5.45 -2.34 16.38
C THR A 180 5.27 -2.41 17.88
N LYS A 181 5.38 -1.27 18.56
CA LYS A 181 5.04 -1.08 19.99
C LYS A 181 3.52 -1.20 20.20
N ALA A 182 2.91 -2.26 19.72
CA ALA A 182 1.56 -2.62 20.10
C ALA A 182 1.67 -3.61 21.27
N ASN A 183 1.74 -3.06 22.49
CA ASN A 183 1.39 -3.76 23.70
C ASN A 183 -0.09 -3.55 23.98
#